data_5977224da0532b60ced973568dde2b5b
#
_entry.id   5977224da0532b60ced973568dde2b5b
#
_cell.length_a   1.000
_cell.length_b   1.000
_cell.length_c   1.000
_cell.angle_alpha   90.00
_cell.angle_beta   90.00
_cell.angle_gamma   90.00
#
_symmetry.space_group_name_H-M   'P 1'
#
loop_
_entity.id
_entity.type
_entity.pdbx_description
1 polymer ?
#
loop_
_entity_poly.entity_id
_entity_poly.type
_entity_poly.pdbx_seq_one_letter_code
_entity_poly.pdbx_strand_id
1 'polypeptide(L)'
;MDKISYAIGLSMGQNLMGSGVTSLEYADLAAGIKDVLEKNQPQTSYQEAQQVLGKFFSELEAKIAGEAKAAGEAFLAENAKREGVKVTESGLQYEVLEATIGQKPKATDKVRVHYEGTLIDGTVFDSSYKRGESITFGLNQVIKGWTEGLQLMSIGSKYKLYLPYQLAYGERGAGANIPPYAALIFTVELLGIE
;
A
#
# COMPACT_ATOMS: atom_id res chain seq x y z
N MET A 1 21.32 5.59 32.12
CA MET A 1 20.75 5.77 30.75
C MET A 1 20.24 7.20 30.64
N ASP A 2 20.73 7.95 29.67
CA ASP A 2 20.18 9.27 29.34
C ASP A 2 18.88 9.11 28.57
N LYS A 3 17.77 9.61 29.14
CA LYS A 3 16.42 9.44 28.59
C LYS A 3 16.21 10.18 27.27
N ILE A 4 16.89 11.32 27.07
CA ILE A 4 16.76 12.13 25.86
C ILE A 4 17.42 11.41 24.68
N SER A 5 18.66 10.99 24.85
CA SER A 5 19.41 10.23 23.83
C SER A 5 18.67 8.95 23.44
N TYR A 6 18.09 8.24 24.43
CA TYR A 6 17.32 7.04 24.17
C TYR A 6 16.03 7.32 23.38
N ALA A 7 15.31 8.40 23.73
CA ALA A 7 14.09 8.78 23.00
C ALA A 7 14.37 9.20 21.54
N ILE A 8 15.48 9.90 21.31
CA ILE A 8 15.95 10.21 19.93
C ILE A 8 16.25 8.92 19.19
N GLY A 9 16.94 7.97 19.81
CA GLY A 9 17.22 6.66 19.22
C GLY A 9 15.97 5.88 18.83
N LEU A 10 14.93 5.88 19.70
CA LEU A 10 13.63 5.26 19.38
C LEU A 10 12.97 5.90 18.15
N SER A 11 12.97 7.23 18.08
CA SER A 11 12.40 7.96 16.93
C SER A 11 13.15 7.65 15.63
N MET A 12 14.48 7.64 15.68
CA MET A 12 15.32 7.27 14.53
C MET A 12 15.07 5.82 14.10
N GLY A 13 15.02 4.89 15.06
CA GLY A 13 14.73 3.48 14.79
C GLY A 13 13.37 3.26 14.12
N GLN A 14 12.34 3.97 14.55
CA GLN A 14 11.02 3.92 13.91
C GLN A 14 11.07 4.44 12.46
N ASN A 15 11.77 5.53 12.20
CA ASN A 15 11.92 6.07 10.84
C ASN A 15 12.69 5.10 9.94
N LEU A 16 13.78 4.53 10.42
CA LEU A 16 14.57 3.53 9.69
C LEU A 16 13.73 2.28 9.37
N MET A 17 13.00 1.77 10.37
CA MET A 17 12.09 0.64 10.18
C MET A 17 10.99 0.96 9.17
N GLY A 18 10.40 2.16 9.22
CA GLY A 18 9.42 2.62 8.25
C GLY A 18 9.97 2.74 6.83
N SER A 19 11.28 2.91 6.67
CA SER A 19 11.99 2.90 5.38
C SER A 19 12.48 1.50 4.96
N GLY A 20 12.09 0.44 5.71
CA GLY A 20 12.49 -0.95 5.41
C GLY A 20 13.86 -1.37 5.94
N VAL A 21 14.55 -0.49 6.68
CA VAL A 21 15.85 -0.82 7.29
C VAL A 21 15.63 -1.61 8.57
N THR A 22 15.98 -2.89 8.57
CA THR A 22 15.73 -3.81 9.69
C THR A 22 16.98 -4.18 10.49
N SER A 23 18.16 -3.85 9.99
CA SER A 23 19.43 -4.16 10.67
C SER A 23 20.50 -3.15 10.30
N LEU A 24 21.27 -2.71 11.30
CA LEU A 24 22.43 -1.82 11.16
C LEU A 24 23.48 -2.17 12.20
N GLU A 25 24.74 -1.81 11.92
CA GLU A 25 25.81 -1.79 12.92
C GLU A 25 25.65 -0.56 13.80
N TYR A 26 25.10 -0.75 15.00
CA TYR A 26 24.72 0.35 15.89
C TYR A 26 25.93 1.17 16.37
N ALA A 27 27.11 0.54 16.49
CA ALA A 27 28.32 1.23 16.87
C ALA A 27 28.75 2.25 15.82
N ASP A 28 28.68 1.88 14.55
CA ASP A 28 29.04 2.75 13.42
C ASP A 28 28.00 3.86 13.23
N LEU A 29 26.72 3.55 13.41
CA LEU A 29 25.65 4.56 13.41
C LEU A 29 25.90 5.62 14.50
N ALA A 30 26.21 5.18 15.72
CA ALA A 30 26.49 6.08 16.84
C ALA A 30 27.76 6.90 16.59
N ALA A 31 28.81 6.31 16.00
CA ALA A 31 30.04 7.01 15.64
C ALA A 31 29.76 8.10 14.60
N GLY A 32 29.01 7.80 13.54
CA GLY A 32 28.63 8.79 12.53
C GLY A 32 27.84 9.96 13.10
N ILE A 33 26.87 9.69 13.99
CA ILE A 33 26.14 10.74 14.70
C ILE A 33 27.06 11.60 15.55
N LYS A 34 27.97 10.97 16.28
CA LYS A 34 28.97 11.65 17.13
C LYS A 34 29.87 12.56 16.30
N ASP A 35 30.39 12.08 15.19
CA ASP A 35 31.30 12.86 14.33
C ASP A 35 30.60 14.14 13.80
N VAL A 36 29.33 14.05 13.46
CA VAL A 36 28.57 15.24 13.02
C VAL A 36 28.33 16.22 14.17
N LEU A 37 27.89 15.74 15.35
CA LEU A 37 27.54 16.60 16.49
C LEU A 37 28.77 17.27 17.10
N GLU A 38 29.93 16.58 17.16
CA GLU A 38 31.18 17.08 17.72
C GLU A 38 32.05 17.81 16.68
N LYS A 39 31.57 17.88 15.41
CA LYS A 39 32.32 18.48 14.29
C LYS A 39 33.68 17.82 14.06
N ASN A 40 33.77 16.52 14.29
CA ASN A 40 34.95 15.72 13.99
C ASN A 40 35.07 15.54 12.47
N GLN A 41 36.24 15.14 12.02
CA GLN A 41 36.44 14.71 10.65
C GLN A 41 35.76 13.33 10.47
N PRO A 42 34.77 13.19 9.56
CA PRO A 42 34.12 11.91 9.33
C PRO A 42 35.10 10.85 8.79
N GLN A 43 34.88 9.59 9.14
CA GLN A 43 35.68 8.46 8.69
C GLN A 43 35.54 8.16 7.19
N THR A 44 34.42 8.63 6.59
CA THR A 44 34.19 8.58 5.13
C THR A 44 33.76 9.96 4.62
N SER A 45 34.06 10.27 3.36
CA SER A 45 33.64 11.54 2.77
C SER A 45 32.08 11.57 2.60
N TYR A 46 31.51 12.78 2.65
CA TYR A 46 30.05 12.93 2.38
C TYR A 46 29.67 12.44 0.99
N GLN A 47 30.54 12.58 0.00
CA GLN A 47 30.27 12.05 -1.36
C GLN A 47 30.22 10.54 -1.38
N GLU A 48 31.13 9.86 -0.71
CA GLU A 48 31.15 8.41 -0.58
C GLU A 48 29.93 7.91 0.22
N ALA A 49 29.60 8.58 1.33
CA ALA A 49 28.41 8.27 2.12
C ALA A 49 27.13 8.36 1.28
N GLN A 50 26.98 9.39 0.45
CA GLN A 50 25.84 9.52 -0.46
C GLN A 50 25.79 8.38 -1.50
N GLN A 51 26.92 7.97 -2.05
CA GLN A 51 26.98 6.85 -3.00
C GLN A 51 26.59 5.52 -2.35
N VAL A 52 27.12 5.25 -1.14
CA VAL A 52 26.79 4.04 -0.37
C VAL A 52 25.29 4.01 -0.02
N LEU A 53 24.74 5.12 0.47
CA LEU A 53 23.34 5.23 0.81
C LEU A 53 22.45 5.10 -0.43
N GLY A 54 22.80 5.75 -1.54
CA GLY A 54 22.05 5.65 -2.79
C GLY A 54 21.97 4.22 -3.30
N LYS A 55 23.08 3.50 -3.29
CA LYS A 55 23.12 2.08 -3.66
C LYS A 55 22.28 1.22 -2.70
N PHE A 56 22.49 1.40 -1.40
CA PHE A 56 21.77 0.65 -0.37
C PHE A 56 20.24 0.80 -0.48
N PHE A 57 19.75 2.05 -0.57
CA PHE A 57 18.31 2.28 -0.66
C PHE A 57 17.73 1.79 -2.00
N SER A 58 18.45 1.92 -3.11
CA SER A 58 18.01 1.37 -4.39
C SER A 58 17.88 -0.16 -4.36
N GLU A 59 18.84 -0.86 -3.74
CA GLU A 59 18.78 -2.32 -3.57
C GLU A 59 17.66 -2.73 -2.61
N LEU A 60 17.44 -1.97 -1.53
CA LEU A 60 16.37 -2.20 -0.56
C LEU A 60 14.98 -2.01 -1.20
N GLU A 61 14.80 -0.93 -1.96
CA GLU A 61 13.54 -0.68 -2.71
C GLU A 61 13.27 -1.80 -3.71
N ALA A 62 14.28 -2.23 -4.47
CA ALA A 62 14.15 -3.32 -5.42
C ALA A 62 13.78 -4.65 -4.73
N LYS A 63 14.35 -4.92 -3.57
CA LYS A 63 14.02 -6.09 -2.74
C LYS A 63 12.57 -6.04 -2.26
N ILE A 64 12.16 -4.93 -1.64
CA ILE A 64 10.78 -4.74 -1.15
C ILE A 64 9.77 -4.88 -2.30
N ALA A 65 10.06 -4.26 -3.44
CA ALA A 65 9.23 -4.36 -4.64
C ALA A 65 9.11 -5.80 -5.15
N GLY A 66 10.22 -6.54 -5.19
CA GLY A 66 10.25 -7.95 -5.60
C GLY A 66 9.46 -8.85 -4.65
N GLU A 67 9.61 -8.66 -3.35
CA GLU A 67 8.88 -9.39 -2.31
C GLU A 67 7.37 -9.09 -2.37
N ALA A 68 6.98 -7.82 -2.51
CA ALA A 68 5.58 -7.42 -2.63
C ALA A 68 4.93 -8.01 -3.88
N LYS A 69 5.63 -8.00 -5.02
CA LYS A 69 5.16 -8.60 -6.25
C LYS A 69 4.92 -10.10 -6.11
N ALA A 70 5.93 -10.83 -5.64
CA ALA A 70 5.85 -12.28 -5.47
C ALA A 70 4.75 -12.67 -4.46
N ALA A 71 4.66 -11.97 -3.34
CA ALA A 71 3.63 -12.21 -2.34
C ALA A 71 2.23 -11.91 -2.88
N GLY A 72 2.06 -10.81 -3.63
CA GLY A 72 0.79 -10.45 -4.27
C GLY A 72 0.34 -11.46 -5.31
N GLU A 73 1.24 -11.91 -6.17
CA GLU A 73 0.94 -12.94 -7.20
C GLU A 73 0.56 -14.28 -6.54
N ALA A 74 1.30 -14.72 -5.53
CA ALA A 74 1.00 -15.93 -4.78
C ALA A 74 -0.35 -15.84 -4.05
N PHE A 75 -0.62 -14.71 -3.38
CA PHE A 75 -1.90 -14.46 -2.73
C PHE A 75 -3.07 -14.55 -3.72
N LEU A 76 -2.99 -13.87 -4.87
CA LEU A 76 -4.04 -13.88 -5.87
C LEU A 76 -4.25 -15.25 -6.49
N ALA A 77 -3.18 -16.02 -6.71
CA ALA A 77 -3.26 -17.38 -7.23
C ALA A 77 -4.01 -18.34 -6.28
N GLU A 78 -3.77 -18.20 -4.97
CA GLU A 78 -4.50 -18.98 -3.97
C GLU A 78 -5.94 -18.43 -3.77
N ASN A 79 -6.12 -17.12 -3.76
CA ASN A 79 -7.44 -16.51 -3.59
C ASN A 79 -8.41 -16.89 -4.70
N ALA A 80 -7.93 -17.02 -5.94
CA ALA A 80 -8.74 -17.45 -7.09
C ALA A 80 -9.35 -18.86 -6.96
N LYS A 81 -8.77 -19.70 -6.11
CA LYS A 81 -9.25 -21.07 -5.84
C LYS A 81 -10.36 -21.13 -4.79
N ARG A 82 -10.57 -20.02 -4.07
CA ARG A 82 -11.57 -19.96 -3.00
C ARG A 82 -12.99 -20.00 -3.57
N GLU A 83 -13.86 -20.74 -2.92
CA GLU A 83 -15.28 -20.74 -3.24
C GLU A 83 -15.87 -19.31 -3.06
N GLY A 84 -16.71 -18.88 -4.02
CA GLY A 84 -17.30 -17.55 -4.02
C GLY A 84 -16.45 -16.46 -4.69
N VAL A 85 -15.16 -16.69 -4.91
CA VAL A 85 -14.29 -15.75 -5.63
C VAL A 85 -14.46 -15.94 -7.14
N LYS A 86 -14.67 -14.84 -7.83
CA LYS A 86 -14.74 -14.78 -9.30
C LYS A 86 -13.55 -13.99 -9.84
N VAL A 87 -13.06 -14.40 -11.00
CA VAL A 87 -11.91 -13.78 -11.68
C VAL A 87 -12.38 -13.25 -13.04
N THR A 88 -12.04 -12.00 -13.34
CA THR A 88 -12.31 -11.38 -14.63
C THR A 88 -11.14 -11.58 -15.60
N GLU A 89 -11.33 -11.26 -16.87
CA GLU A 89 -10.27 -11.34 -17.91
C GLU A 89 -9.07 -10.43 -17.61
N SER A 90 -9.28 -9.32 -16.91
CA SER A 90 -8.20 -8.40 -16.50
C SER A 90 -7.36 -8.92 -15.34
N GLY A 91 -7.81 -9.99 -14.66
CA GLY A 91 -7.22 -10.53 -13.46
C GLY A 91 -7.77 -9.90 -12.16
N LEU A 92 -8.75 -8.99 -12.24
CA LEU A 92 -9.51 -8.55 -11.07
C LEU A 92 -10.21 -9.76 -10.46
N GLN A 93 -10.11 -9.92 -9.13
CA GLN A 93 -10.88 -10.93 -8.42
C GLN A 93 -11.89 -10.24 -7.50
N TYR A 94 -13.07 -10.84 -7.35
CA TYR A 94 -14.08 -10.28 -6.48
C TYR A 94 -14.94 -11.35 -5.81
N GLU A 95 -15.45 -11.00 -4.65
CA GLU A 95 -16.37 -11.79 -3.84
C GLU A 95 -17.57 -10.92 -3.48
N VAL A 96 -18.78 -11.46 -3.63
CA VAL A 96 -20.01 -10.76 -3.30
C VAL A 96 -20.32 -11.03 -1.84
N LEU A 97 -20.17 -10.01 -0.99
CA LEU A 97 -20.48 -10.11 0.43
C LEU A 97 -21.99 -9.90 0.68
N GLU A 98 -22.54 -8.88 0.05
CA GLU A 98 -23.97 -8.56 0.10
C GLU A 98 -24.47 -8.27 -1.31
N ALA A 99 -25.42 -9.07 -1.78
CA ALA A 99 -26.03 -8.93 -3.10
C ALA A 99 -27.31 -8.10 -3.03
N THR A 100 -27.48 -7.19 -3.98
CA THR A 100 -28.72 -6.46 -4.20
C THR A 100 -29.11 -6.50 -5.67
N ILE A 101 -30.39 -6.25 -5.94
CA ILE A 101 -30.89 -6.05 -7.30
C ILE A 101 -31.09 -4.55 -7.50
N GLY A 102 -30.41 -3.97 -8.48
CA GLY A 102 -30.49 -2.53 -8.71
C GLY A 102 -29.64 -2.10 -9.92
N GLN A 103 -29.62 -0.78 -10.11
CA GLN A 103 -28.83 -0.17 -11.16
C GLN A 103 -27.33 -0.39 -10.89
N LYS A 104 -26.58 -0.63 -11.97
CA LYS A 104 -25.12 -0.70 -11.96
C LYS A 104 -24.55 0.56 -12.60
N PRO A 105 -23.45 1.10 -12.08
CA PRO A 105 -22.82 2.28 -12.68
C PRO A 105 -22.13 1.95 -13.99
N LYS A 106 -22.04 2.96 -14.85
CA LYS A 106 -21.20 2.96 -16.05
C LYS A 106 -19.84 3.59 -15.73
N ALA A 107 -18.84 3.34 -16.55
CA ALA A 107 -17.49 3.87 -16.36
C ALA A 107 -17.40 5.41 -16.28
N THR A 108 -18.40 6.13 -16.79
CA THR A 108 -18.47 7.61 -16.78
C THR A 108 -19.26 8.18 -15.63
N ASP A 109 -19.91 7.35 -14.84
CA ASP A 109 -20.79 7.80 -13.76
C ASP A 109 -19.98 8.23 -12.53
N LYS A 110 -20.58 9.09 -11.73
CA LYS A 110 -20.14 9.37 -10.37
C LYS A 110 -20.81 8.40 -9.41
N VAL A 111 -20.05 7.89 -8.48
CA VAL A 111 -20.55 6.94 -7.49
C VAL A 111 -20.21 7.39 -6.09
N ARG A 112 -21.11 7.08 -5.15
CA ARG A 112 -20.90 7.27 -3.72
C ARG A 112 -20.72 5.93 -3.06
N VAL A 113 -19.63 5.78 -2.30
CA VAL A 113 -19.27 4.52 -1.67
C VAL A 113 -18.78 4.69 -0.23
N HIS A 114 -18.91 3.62 0.55
CA HIS A 114 -18.03 3.34 1.68
C HIS A 114 -17.01 2.29 1.28
N TYR A 115 -15.80 2.39 1.82
CA TYR A 115 -14.75 1.41 1.55
C TYR A 115 -13.71 1.32 2.66
N GLU A 116 -13.02 0.20 2.68
CA GLU A 116 -11.77 0.00 3.39
C GLU A 116 -10.77 -0.69 2.48
N GLY A 117 -9.57 -0.11 2.36
CA GLY A 117 -8.46 -0.65 1.59
C GLY A 117 -7.37 -1.21 2.50
N THR A 118 -6.94 -2.44 2.22
CA THR A 118 -5.88 -3.12 2.95
C THR A 118 -4.83 -3.70 2.02
N LEU A 119 -3.61 -3.82 2.53
CA LEU A 119 -2.59 -4.71 1.96
C LEU A 119 -3.00 -6.16 2.19
N ILE A 120 -2.27 -7.09 1.56
CA ILE A 120 -2.54 -8.54 1.69
C ILE A 120 -2.27 -9.08 3.10
N ASP A 121 -1.46 -8.39 3.91
CA ASP A 121 -1.19 -8.71 5.31
C ASP A 121 -2.26 -8.18 6.28
N GLY A 122 -3.28 -7.48 5.76
CA GLY A 122 -4.36 -6.89 6.52
C GLY A 122 -4.09 -5.46 7.01
N THR A 123 -2.94 -4.89 6.73
CA THR A 123 -2.63 -3.49 7.07
C THR A 123 -3.58 -2.55 6.35
N VAL A 124 -4.39 -1.79 7.09
CA VAL A 124 -5.33 -0.81 6.55
C VAL A 124 -4.55 0.44 6.15
N PHE A 125 -4.58 0.79 4.87
CA PHE A 125 -3.95 2.02 4.38
C PHE A 125 -4.94 3.17 4.17
N ASP A 126 -6.23 2.86 3.96
CA ASP A 126 -7.29 3.87 3.82
C ASP A 126 -8.67 3.27 4.17
N SER A 127 -9.53 4.07 4.82
CA SER A 127 -10.87 3.63 5.20
C SER A 127 -11.82 4.82 5.36
N SER A 128 -12.88 4.87 4.55
CA SER A 128 -13.97 5.83 4.68
C SER A 128 -14.79 5.58 5.95
N TYR A 129 -14.84 4.33 6.42
CA TYR A 129 -15.51 3.97 7.67
C TYR A 129 -14.79 4.61 8.87
N LYS A 130 -13.45 4.60 8.89
CA LYS A 130 -12.66 5.24 9.95
C LYS A 130 -12.80 6.76 9.95
N ARG A 131 -13.02 7.37 8.79
CA ARG A 131 -13.31 8.81 8.67
C ARG A 131 -14.76 9.16 9.05
N GLY A 132 -15.66 8.19 9.08
CA GLY A 132 -17.08 8.39 9.40
C GLY A 132 -17.91 8.99 8.26
N GLU A 133 -17.37 9.06 7.05
CA GLU A 133 -18.05 9.66 5.89
C GLU A 133 -17.80 8.89 4.60
N SER A 134 -18.86 8.78 3.76
CA SER A 134 -18.76 8.21 2.42
C SER A 134 -18.04 9.17 1.47
N ILE A 135 -17.50 8.65 0.39
CA ILE A 135 -16.83 9.45 -0.64
C ILE A 135 -17.56 9.34 -1.98
N THR A 136 -17.61 10.44 -2.73
CA THR A 136 -18.13 10.50 -4.11
C THR A 136 -17.00 10.80 -5.08
N PHE A 137 -16.91 10.05 -6.19
CA PHE A 137 -15.93 10.27 -7.25
C PHE A 137 -16.44 9.75 -8.60
N GLY A 138 -15.82 10.23 -9.69
CA GLY A 138 -16.04 9.69 -11.03
C GLY A 138 -15.29 8.38 -11.24
N LEU A 139 -15.94 7.35 -11.78
CA LEU A 139 -15.31 6.05 -12.03
C LEU A 139 -14.16 6.09 -13.03
N ASN A 140 -14.10 7.11 -13.88
CA ASN A 140 -13.00 7.35 -14.81
C ASN A 140 -11.77 8.06 -14.20
N GLN A 141 -11.84 8.40 -12.91
CA GLN A 141 -10.80 9.15 -12.19
C GLN A 141 -10.10 8.33 -11.10
N VAL A 142 -10.41 7.04 -11.00
CA VAL A 142 -9.87 6.14 -10.00
C VAL A 142 -9.03 5.03 -10.62
N ILE A 143 -8.41 4.19 -9.80
CA ILE A 143 -7.62 3.04 -10.26
C ILE A 143 -8.47 2.08 -11.10
N LYS A 144 -7.84 1.43 -12.08
CA LYS A 144 -8.54 0.59 -13.07
C LYS A 144 -9.41 -0.50 -12.44
N GLY A 145 -8.92 -1.13 -11.37
CA GLY A 145 -9.67 -2.16 -10.68
C GLY A 145 -10.96 -1.65 -10.03
N TRP A 146 -11.01 -0.40 -9.61
CA TRP A 146 -12.23 0.23 -9.12
C TRP A 146 -13.19 0.57 -10.26
N THR A 147 -12.67 1.14 -11.36
CA THR A 147 -13.48 1.40 -12.56
C THR A 147 -14.16 0.13 -13.04
N GLU A 148 -13.45 -1.00 -13.06
CA GLU A 148 -14.01 -2.29 -13.47
C GLU A 148 -14.93 -2.89 -12.38
N GLY A 149 -14.44 -3.00 -11.15
CA GLY A 149 -15.14 -3.70 -10.07
C GLY A 149 -16.49 -3.07 -9.69
N LEU A 150 -16.56 -1.74 -9.65
CA LEU A 150 -17.79 -1.03 -9.30
C LEU A 150 -18.88 -1.18 -10.37
N GLN A 151 -18.52 -1.35 -11.64
CA GLN A 151 -19.49 -1.65 -12.71
C GLN A 151 -20.13 -3.04 -12.57
N LEU A 152 -19.54 -3.95 -11.79
CA LEU A 152 -20.12 -5.25 -11.47
C LEU A 152 -21.18 -5.16 -10.35
N MET A 153 -21.10 -4.09 -9.53
CA MET A 153 -21.91 -3.89 -8.32
C MET A 153 -23.25 -3.23 -8.65
N SER A 154 -24.31 -3.63 -7.92
CA SER A 154 -25.58 -2.91 -7.90
C SER A 154 -25.63 -1.96 -6.70
N ILE A 155 -26.41 -0.88 -6.78
CA ILE A 155 -26.63 0.03 -5.63
C ILE A 155 -27.08 -0.77 -4.40
N GLY A 156 -26.47 -0.51 -3.26
CA GLY A 156 -26.71 -1.18 -1.97
C GLY A 156 -25.92 -2.48 -1.79
N SER A 157 -25.18 -2.94 -2.81
CA SER A 157 -24.35 -4.15 -2.67
C SER A 157 -23.00 -3.87 -2.01
N LYS A 158 -22.41 -4.93 -1.44
CA LYS A 158 -21.09 -4.91 -0.83
C LYS A 158 -20.22 -6.01 -1.39
N TYR A 159 -19.09 -5.63 -1.93
CA TYR A 159 -18.15 -6.55 -2.56
C TYR A 159 -16.78 -6.45 -1.92
N LYS A 160 -16.03 -7.52 -2.01
CA LYS A 160 -14.60 -7.54 -1.74
C LYS A 160 -13.87 -7.68 -3.06
N LEU A 161 -13.02 -6.73 -3.36
CA LEU A 161 -12.23 -6.65 -4.59
C LEU A 161 -10.78 -6.95 -4.27
N TYR A 162 -10.15 -7.81 -5.05
CA TYR A 162 -8.74 -8.15 -4.93
C TYR A 162 -8.05 -7.75 -6.23
N LEU A 163 -7.22 -6.74 -6.14
CA LEU A 163 -6.62 -6.10 -7.30
C LEU A 163 -5.17 -6.53 -7.46
N PRO A 164 -4.78 -7.11 -8.59
CA PRO A 164 -3.38 -7.19 -8.95
C PRO A 164 -2.81 -5.76 -9.13
N TYR A 165 -1.52 -5.58 -8.92
CA TYR A 165 -0.89 -4.27 -8.94
C TYR A 165 -1.12 -3.49 -10.24
N GLN A 166 -1.28 -4.16 -11.39
CA GLN A 166 -1.55 -3.55 -12.69
C GLN A 166 -2.90 -2.81 -12.74
N LEU A 167 -3.85 -3.23 -11.91
CA LEU A 167 -5.17 -2.62 -11.77
C LEU A 167 -5.25 -1.65 -10.58
N ALA A 168 -4.17 -1.51 -9.82
CA ALA A 168 -4.02 -0.64 -8.65
C ALA A 168 -3.00 0.48 -8.92
N TYR A 169 -1.94 0.56 -8.13
CA TYR A 169 -0.95 1.65 -8.23
C TYR A 169 0.33 1.26 -8.99
N GLY A 170 0.34 0.07 -9.61
CA GLY A 170 1.38 -0.36 -10.53
C GLY A 170 2.75 -0.54 -9.87
N GLU A 171 3.78 -0.26 -10.66
CA GLU A 171 5.18 -0.43 -10.28
C GLU A 171 5.70 0.62 -9.30
N ARG A 172 4.97 1.71 -9.12
CA ARG A 172 5.39 2.83 -8.27
C ARG A 172 4.81 2.79 -6.87
N GLY A 173 3.71 2.04 -6.67
CA GLY A 173 2.96 2.12 -5.43
C GLY A 173 2.32 3.49 -5.22
N ALA A 174 1.95 3.82 -3.97
CA ALA A 174 1.38 5.13 -3.63
C ALA A 174 1.75 5.55 -2.21
N GLY A 175 2.33 6.74 -2.10
CA GLY A 175 2.76 7.30 -0.82
C GLY A 175 3.71 6.39 -0.06
N ALA A 176 3.68 6.50 1.28
CA ALA A 176 4.50 5.66 2.17
C ALA A 176 3.83 4.31 2.53
N ASN A 177 2.54 4.16 2.24
CA ASN A 177 1.73 3.06 2.77
C ASN A 177 1.48 1.93 1.75
N ILE A 178 1.66 2.20 0.45
CA ILE A 178 1.43 1.21 -0.61
C ILE A 178 2.73 1.00 -1.38
N PRO A 179 3.44 -0.10 -1.12
CA PRO A 179 4.71 -0.36 -1.79
C PRO A 179 4.53 -0.60 -3.30
N PRO A 180 5.61 -0.47 -4.09
CA PRO A 180 5.65 -0.89 -5.47
C PRO A 180 5.14 -2.33 -5.64
N TYR A 181 4.40 -2.58 -6.72
CA TYR A 181 3.86 -3.91 -7.09
C TYR A 181 2.91 -4.55 -6.07
N ALA A 182 2.37 -3.78 -5.12
CA ALA A 182 1.44 -4.33 -4.13
C ALA A 182 0.11 -4.75 -4.74
N ALA A 183 -0.32 -5.97 -4.47
CA ALA A 183 -1.71 -6.37 -4.62
C ALA A 183 -2.54 -5.77 -3.48
N LEU A 184 -3.75 -5.31 -3.79
CA LEU A 184 -4.61 -4.62 -2.83
C LEU A 184 -5.93 -5.33 -2.65
N ILE A 185 -6.48 -5.18 -1.46
CA ILE A 185 -7.80 -5.69 -1.11
C ILE A 185 -8.69 -4.50 -0.74
N PHE A 186 -9.87 -4.40 -1.33
CA PHE A 186 -10.85 -3.40 -0.97
C PHE A 186 -12.18 -4.06 -0.61
N THR A 187 -12.71 -3.72 0.54
CA THR A 187 -14.13 -3.95 0.83
C THR A 187 -14.88 -2.69 0.47
N VAL A 188 -15.83 -2.78 -0.46
CA VAL A 188 -16.55 -1.62 -1.01
C VAL A 188 -18.05 -1.84 -0.92
N GLU A 189 -18.76 -0.82 -0.47
CA GLU A 189 -20.22 -0.73 -0.44
C GLU A 189 -20.66 0.40 -1.38
N LEU A 190 -21.46 0.06 -2.40
CA LEU A 190 -21.96 1.03 -3.37
C LEU A 190 -23.25 1.65 -2.87
N LEU A 191 -23.20 2.90 -2.43
CA LEU A 191 -24.33 3.61 -1.82
C LEU A 191 -25.24 4.28 -2.84
N GLY A 192 -24.71 4.72 -3.98
CA GLY A 192 -25.49 5.41 -5.00
C GLY A 192 -24.71 5.74 -6.26
N ILE A 193 -25.44 6.14 -7.30
CA ILE A 193 -24.94 6.69 -8.56
C ILE A 193 -25.48 8.11 -8.65
N GLU A 194 -24.60 9.07 -8.93
CA GLU A 194 -24.91 10.53 -8.98
C GLU A 194 -24.71 11.11 -10.38
#